data_23d40dc6da4865b8c042b2b843f8a30d
#
_entry.id   23d40dc6da4865b8c042b2b843f8a30d
#
_cell.length_a   1.000
_cell.length_b   1.000
_cell.length_c   1.000
_cell.angle_alpha   90.00
_cell.angle_beta   90.00
_cell.angle_gamma   90.00
#
_symmetry.space_group_name_H-M   'P 1'
#
loop_
_entity.id
_entity.type
_entity.pdbx_description
1 polymer ?
#
loop_
_entity_poly.entity_id
_entity_poly.type
_entity_poly.pdbx_seq_one_letter_code
_entity_poly.pdbx_strand_id
1 'polypeptide(L)'
;CWFQGANMVEHLTVLIVGCVAREHTISSAYERSPHVKRIVVAPGNDFIAYGRQKEVITDGNCSLKDPMSILEIARKYEPDLIDVAQDDALGAGTVDLLQESGFLAFGPTQAAARIESNKRWSREFMKRNGIPHPNFRYFDSEKDGINYVKELYSRYPHRLIYVKASGLAAGKGALRSENLEQAIRNIGRMREFPDGAGDVFLVEEGLIGEEFSYYAISDGATYRIFKSAQDSKTVFNFDEGDQTGGMGSVSPAMVTSPIAEEIDSKLIKTAIKGIGEEKLPYTGILYL
;
A
#
# COMPACT_ATOMS: atom_id res chain seq x y z
N CYS A 1 -19.90 17.29 -1.43
CA CYS A 1 -21.19 17.70 -0.83
C CYS A 1 -22.26 16.62 -1.01
N TRP A 2 -22.10 15.42 -0.38
CA TRP A 2 -23.06 14.32 -0.54
C TRP A 2 -23.91 14.06 0.72
N PHE A 3 -23.83 14.92 1.76
CA PHE A 3 -24.49 14.70 3.04
C PHE A 3 -25.40 15.85 3.49
N GLN A 4 -26.02 16.59 2.58
CA GLN A 4 -27.13 17.46 2.97
C GLN A 4 -28.47 16.81 2.55
N GLY A 5 -29.10 16.12 3.52
CA GLY A 5 -30.51 15.71 3.43
C GLY A 5 -30.83 14.23 3.29
N ALA A 6 -29.84 13.33 3.34
CA ALA A 6 -30.16 11.90 3.46
C ALA A 6 -30.46 11.57 4.93
N ASN A 7 -31.61 10.97 5.22
CA ASN A 7 -31.81 10.23 6.46
C ASN A 7 -30.64 9.27 6.61
N MET A 8 -29.83 9.42 7.68
CA MET A 8 -28.69 8.55 7.91
C MET A 8 -29.20 7.13 8.02
N VAL A 9 -28.78 6.26 7.10
CA VAL A 9 -29.19 4.85 7.09
C VAL A 9 -28.58 4.22 8.32
N GLU A 10 -29.43 3.89 9.28
CA GLU A 10 -29.04 3.10 10.43
C GLU A 10 -28.98 1.63 9.99
N HIS A 11 -27.95 0.89 10.46
CA HIS A 11 -27.81 -0.55 10.25
C HIS A 11 -27.11 -1.01 8.99
N LEU A 12 -26.05 -0.31 8.55
CA LEU A 12 -25.21 -0.70 7.41
C LEU A 12 -24.51 -2.05 7.64
N THR A 13 -24.42 -2.84 6.58
CA THR A 13 -23.52 -3.97 6.46
C THR A 13 -22.26 -3.52 5.70
N VAL A 14 -21.09 -3.71 6.29
CA VAL A 14 -19.81 -3.39 5.65
C VAL A 14 -19.04 -4.68 5.34
N LEU A 15 -18.59 -4.84 4.11
CA LEU A 15 -17.63 -5.88 3.73
C LEU A 15 -16.23 -5.26 3.70
N ILE A 16 -15.28 -5.88 4.41
CA ILE A 16 -13.87 -5.51 4.41
C ILE A 16 -13.10 -6.61 3.67
N VAL A 17 -12.35 -6.24 2.64
CA VAL A 17 -11.56 -7.18 1.85
C VAL A 17 -10.12 -7.21 2.36
N GLY A 18 -9.73 -8.33 2.97
CA GLY A 18 -8.40 -8.57 3.50
C GLY A 18 -8.39 -9.52 4.71
N CYS A 19 -7.20 -9.81 5.27
CA CYS A 19 -7.07 -10.87 6.27
C CYS A 19 -6.00 -10.67 7.34
N VAL A 20 -5.39 -9.49 7.44
CA VAL A 20 -4.28 -9.24 8.37
C VAL A 20 -4.65 -8.23 9.46
N ALA A 21 -3.66 -7.73 10.19
CA ALA A 21 -3.86 -6.80 11.30
C ALA A 21 -4.51 -5.46 10.89
N ARG A 22 -4.28 -5.00 9.65
CA ARG A 22 -4.92 -3.81 9.08
C ARG A 22 -6.43 -3.95 9.09
N GLU A 23 -6.95 -5.03 8.53
CA GLU A 23 -8.40 -5.29 8.44
C GLU A 23 -9.02 -5.56 9.80
N HIS A 24 -8.27 -6.14 10.73
CA HIS A 24 -8.70 -6.25 12.13
C HIS A 24 -8.92 -4.84 12.75
N THR A 25 -8.00 -3.92 12.51
CA THR A 25 -8.08 -2.53 13.02
C THR A 25 -9.21 -1.76 12.34
N ILE A 26 -9.36 -1.89 11.01
CA ILE A 26 -10.43 -1.29 10.22
C ILE A 26 -11.79 -1.80 10.72
N SER A 27 -11.93 -3.11 10.92
CA SER A 27 -13.17 -3.70 11.46
C SER A 27 -13.53 -3.15 12.84
N SER A 28 -12.52 -2.90 13.70
CA SER A 28 -12.73 -2.25 15.00
C SER A 28 -13.19 -0.80 14.88
N ALA A 29 -12.75 -0.09 13.82
CA ALA A 29 -13.22 1.27 13.56
C ALA A 29 -14.69 1.27 13.10
N TYR A 30 -15.06 0.38 12.20
CA TYR A 30 -16.45 0.20 11.77
C TYR A 30 -17.37 -0.26 12.93
N GLU A 31 -16.88 -1.12 13.82
CA GLU A 31 -17.63 -1.56 15.00
C GLU A 31 -18.02 -0.39 15.91
N ARG A 32 -17.17 0.63 16.05
CA ARG A 32 -17.48 1.83 16.85
C ARG A 32 -18.48 2.77 16.19
N SER A 33 -18.75 2.63 14.90
CA SER A 33 -19.70 3.48 14.18
C SER A 33 -21.15 3.12 14.60
N PRO A 34 -21.99 4.07 15.01
CA PRO A 34 -23.39 3.79 15.32
C PRO A 34 -24.22 3.38 14.08
N HIS A 35 -23.71 3.67 12.88
CA HIS A 35 -24.41 3.37 11.62
C HIS A 35 -24.17 1.94 11.13
N VAL A 36 -23.12 1.26 11.61
CA VAL A 36 -22.78 -0.10 11.20
C VAL A 36 -23.41 -1.10 12.14
N LYS A 37 -24.16 -2.05 11.59
CA LYS A 37 -24.78 -3.16 12.33
C LYS A 37 -23.98 -4.46 12.18
N ARG A 38 -23.51 -4.75 10.97
CA ARG A 38 -22.84 -5.99 10.63
C ARG A 38 -21.56 -5.72 9.86
N ILE A 39 -20.53 -6.49 10.15
CA ILE A 39 -19.24 -6.44 9.49
C ILE A 39 -18.94 -7.83 8.93
N VAL A 40 -18.59 -7.91 7.66
CA VAL A 40 -18.09 -9.12 7.01
C VAL A 40 -16.64 -8.85 6.65
N VAL A 41 -15.74 -9.78 6.92
CA VAL A 41 -14.32 -9.67 6.54
C VAL A 41 -13.92 -10.88 5.71
N ALA A 42 -13.45 -10.64 4.50
CA ALA A 42 -13.13 -11.71 3.56
C ALA A 42 -11.73 -11.53 2.93
N PRO A 43 -10.89 -12.55 2.95
CA PRO A 43 -11.10 -13.84 3.60
C PRO A 43 -11.10 -13.80 5.14
N GLY A 44 -10.59 -12.72 5.78
CA GLY A 44 -10.52 -12.59 7.22
C GLY A 44 -9.52 -13.55 7.89
N ASN A 45 -9.58 -13.60 9.21
CA ASN A 45 -8.88 -14.57 10.04
C ASN A 45 -9.63 -14.80 11.35
N ASP A 46 -9.27 -15.82 12.11
CA ASP A 46 -9.99 -16.27 13.30
C ASP A 46 -10.09 -15.21 14.42
N PHE A 47 -9.13 -14.31 14.51
CA PHE A 47 -9.12 -13.28 15.56
C PHE A 47 -9.97 -12.04 15.24
N ILE A 48 -10.32 -11.80 13.98
CA ILE A 48 -11.07 -10.60 13.58
C ILE A 48 -12.45 -10.57 14.22
N ALA A 49 -13.12 -11.73 14.33
CA ALA A 49 -14.42 -11.86 14.94
C ALA A 49 -14.38 -12.04 16.47
N TYR A 50 -13.19 -12.29 17.05
CA TYR A 50 -13.08 -12.59 18.48
C TYR A 50 -13.32 -11.36 19.37
N GLY A 51 -14.17 -11.51 20.40
CA GLY A 51 -14.42 -10.48 21.41
C GLY A 51 -15.20 -9.26 20.91
N ARG A 52 -15.85 -9.33 19.75
CA ARG A 52 -16.64 -8.24 19.17
C ARG A 52 -18.00 -8.09 19.83
N GLN A 53 -18.48 -6.85 19.89
CA GLN A 53 -19.80 -6.52 20.40
C GLN A 53 -20.88 -6.56 19.31
N LYS A 54 -20.50 -6.27 18.07
CA LYS A 54 -21.36 -6.37 16.90
C LYS A 54 -21.17 -7.70 16.18
N GLU A 55 -22.10 -8.03 15.29
CA GLU A 55 -21.95 -9.19 14.41
C GLU A 55 -20.77 -8.97 13.46
N VAL A 56 -19.72 -9.78 13.63
CA VAL A 56 -18.55 -9.83 12.76
C VAL A 56 -18.40 -11.24 12.21
N ILE A 57 -18.47 -11.37 10.89
CA ILE A 57 -18.40 -12.63 10.17
C ILE A 57 -17.09 -12.66 9.38
N THR A 58 -16.36 -13.77 9.42
CA THR A 58 -15.23 -14.04 8.51
C THR A 58 -15.65 -15.08 7.48
N ASP A 59 -15.34 -14.84 6.21
CA ASP A 59 -15.64 -15.79 5.13
C ASP A 59 -14.39 -16.04 4.27
N GLY A 60 -13.72 -17.17 4.53
CA GLY A 60 -12.48 -17.57 3.88
C GLY A 60 -12.63 -18.11 2.45
N ASN A 61 -13.83 -18.11 1.88
CA ASN A 61 -14.09 -18.70 0.56
C ASN A 61 -13.74 -17.76 -0.60
N CYS A 62 -12.70 -16.95 -0.47
CA CYS A 62 -12.23 -16.10 -1.55
C CYS A 62 -10.70 -15.98 -1.56
N SER A 63 -10.17 -15.49 -2.68
CA SER A 63 -8.76 -15.15 -2.85
C SER A 63 -8.63 -13.65 -3.15
N LEU A 64 -7.69 -12.98 -2.49
CA LEU A 64 -7.40 -11.56 -2.73
C LEU A 64 -6.91 -11.28 -4.16
N LYS A 65 -6.38 -12.30 -4.85
CA LYS A 65 -5.93 -12.21 -6.25
C LYS A 65 -7.00 -12.62 -7.27
N ASP A 66 -8.19 -12.98 -6.80
CA ASP A 66 -9.32 -13.35 -7.65
C ASP A 66 -10.53 -12.44 -7.37
N PRO A 67 -10.68 -11.33 -8.12
CA PRO A 67 -11.81 -10.41 -7.96
C PRO A 67 -13.19 -11.06 -8.07
N MET A 68 -13.32 -12.13 -8.88
CA MET A 68 -14.60 -12.84 -9.03
C MET A 68 -15.02 -13.53 -7.72
N SER A 69 -14.08 -14.16 -7.02
CA SER A 69 -14.38 -14.79 -5.73
C SER A 69 -14.82 -13.76 -4.67
N ILE A 70 -14.26 -12.54 -4.70
CA ILE A 70 -14.67 -11.44 -3.83
C ILE A 70 -16.06 -10.92 -4.22
N LEU A 71 -16.37 -10.84 -5.52
CA LEU A 71 -17.70 -10.47 -5.99
C LEU A 71 -18.78 -11.48 -5.54
N GLU A 72 -18.46 -12.76 -5.51
CA GLU A 72 -19.37 -13.80 -4.98
C GLU A 72 -19.66 -13.58 -3.50
N ILE A 73 -18.66 -13.23 -2.70
CA ILE A 73 -18.85 -12.81 -1.30
C ILE A 73 -19.73 -11.58 -1.20
N ALA A 74 -19.50 -10.56 -2.04
CA ALA A 74 -20.33 -9.37 -2.06
C ALA A 74 -21.80 -9.69 -2.39
N ARG A 75 -22.06 -10.55 -3.37
CA ARG A 75 -23.41 -11.02 -3.72
C ARG A 75 -24.07 -11.83 -2.60
N LYS A 76 -23.31 -12.61 -1.86
CA LYS A 76 -23.81 -13.43 -0.74
C LYS A 76 -24.28 -12.59 0.45
N TYR A 77 -23.53 -11.53 0.76
CA TYR A 77 -23.80 -10.73 1.97
C TYR A 77 -24.49 -9.40 1.69
N GLU A 78 -24.60 -8.99 0.43
CA GLU A 78 -25.24 -7.75 -0.03
C GLU A 78 -24.85 -6.52 0.83
N PRO A 79 -23.52 -6.19 0.93
CA PRO A 79 -23.07 -5.09 1.76
C PRO A 79 -23.48 -3.74 1.18
N ASP A 80 -23.75 -2.77 2.06
CA ASP A 80 -23.99 -1.38 1.70
C ASP A 80 -22.71 -0.63 1.33
N LEU A 81 -21.56 -1.09 1.86
CA LEU A 81 -20.23 -0.55 1.56
C LEU A 81 -19.21 -1.69 1.53
N ILE A 82 -18.31 -1.66 0.57
CA ILE A 82 -17.17 -2.57 0.49
C ILE A 82 -15.89 -1.75 0.65
N ASP A 83 -15.09 -2.06 1.68
CA ASP A 83 -13.77 -1.47 1.92
C ASP A 83 -12.69 -2.44 1.44
N VAL A 84 -12.07 -2.14 0.29
CA VAL A 84 -11.01 -2.97 -0.29
C VAL A 84 -9.67 -2.46 0.23
N ALA A 85 -9.22 -3.04 1.34
CA ALA A 85 -8.05 -2.57 2.08
C ALA A 85 -6.74 -3.25 1.69
N GLN A 86 -6.78 -4.39 1.00
CA GLN A 86 -5.60 -5.20 0.72
C GLN A 86 -5.00 -4.92 -0.66
N ASP A 87 -3.68 -4.73 -0.71
CA ASP A 87 -2.93 -4.33 -1.89
C ASP A 87 -3.04 -5.33 -3.05
N ASP A 88 -3.02 -6.64 -2.76
CA ASP A 88 -3.21 -7.69 -3.77
C ASP A 88 -4.58 -7.57 -4.45
N ALA A 89 -5.65 -7.31 -3.68
CA ALA A 89 -6.99 -7.15 -4.20
C ALA A 89 -7.14 -5.86 -5.03
N LEU A 90 -6.53 -4.76 -4.58
CA LEU A 90 -6.48 -3.50 -5.33
C LEU A 90 -5.72 -3.68 -6.65
N GLY A 91 -4.55 -4.31 -6.60
CA GLY A 91 -3.74 -4.60 -7.78
C GLY A 91 -4.41 -5.57 -8.77
N ALA A 92 -5.27 -6.45 -8.28
CA ALA A 92 -6.04 -7.37 -9.12
C ALA A 92 -7.26 -6.72 -9.83
N GLY A 93 -7.67 -5.50 -9.43
CA GLY A 93 -8.81 -4.80 -10.03
C GLY A 93 -10.15 -5.12 -9.36
N THR A 94 -10.13 -5.53 -8.10
CA THR A 94 -11.34 -5.86 -7.36
C THR A 94 -12.31 -4.69 -7.25
N VAL A 95 -11.81 -3.46 -7.06
CA VAL A 95 -12.65 -2.25 -6.96
C VAL A 95 -13.38 -2.01 -8.27
N ASP A 96 -12.69 -2.13 -9.41
CA ASP A 96 -13.27 -1.93 -10.74
C ASP A 96 -14.44 -2.90 -10.95
N LEU A 97 -14.22 -4.20 -10.71
CA LEU A 97 -15.25 -5.23 -10.88
C LEU A 97 -16.46 -5.03 -9.95
N LEU A 98 -16.21 -4.65 -8.70
CA LEU A 98 -17.30 -4.41 -7.73
C LEU A 98 -18.15 -3.21 -8.15
N GLN A 99 -17.53 -2.11 -8.57
CA GLN A 99 -18.23 -0.90 -9.04
C GLN A 99 -19.00 -1.17 -10.34
N GLU A 100 -18.41 -1.89 -11.30
CA GLU A 100 -19.11 -2.34 -12.53
C GLU A 100 -20.30 -3.25 -12.21
N SER A 101 -20.23 -3.99 -11.12
CA SER A 101 -21.31 -4.86 -10.64
C SER A 101 -22.36 -4.13 -9.78
N GLY A 102 -22.25 -2.81 -9.61
CA GLY A 102 -23.21 -1.97 -8.92
C GLY A 102 -23.01 -1.83 -7.41
N PHE A 103 -21.92 -2.35 -6.86
CA PHE A 103 -21.59 -2.18 -5.43
C PHE A 103 -20.88 -0.86 -5.17
N LEU A 104 -21.12 -0.27 -4.00
CA LEU A 104 -20.36 0.86 -3.50
C LEU A 104 -19.03 0.34 -2.92
N ALA A 105 -17.94 0.48 -3.66
CA ALA A 105 -16.61 0.06 -3.24
C ALA A 105 -15.71 1.26 -2.96
N PHE A 106 -15.06 1.26 -1.79
CA PHE A 106 -14.03 2.19 -1.37
C PHE A 106 -12.66 1.54 -1.55
N GLY A 107 -11.82 2.18 -2.33
CA GLY A 107 -10.48 1.76 -2.72
C GLY A 107 -10.12 2.37 -4.07
N PRO A 108 -8.83 2.48 -4.43
CA PRO A 108 -8.41 2.92 -5.76
C PRO A 108 -8.73 1.87 -6.82
N THR A 109 -9.06 2.32 -8.02
CA THR A 109 -9.14 1.44 -9.20
C THR A 109 -7.79 0.77 -9.46
N GLN A 110 -7.76 -0.32 -10.20
CA GLN A 110 -6.51 -1.01 -10.57
C GLN A 110 -5.50 -0.04 -11.19
N ALA A 111 -5.97 0.86 -12.05
CA ALA A 111 -5.14 1.85 -12.71
C ALA A 111 -4.54 2.88 -11.72
N ALA A 112 -5.28 3.31 -10.72
CA ALA A 112 -4.81 4.21 -9.67
C ALA A 112 -3.91 3.49 -8.65
N ALA A 113 -4.21 2.24 -8.33
CA ALA A 113 -3.43 1.40 -7.41
C ALA A 113 -2.00 1.13 -7.90
N ARG A 114 -1.67 1.41 -9.18
CA ARG A 114 -0.29 1.32 -9.70
C ARG A 114 0.70 2.20 -8.96
N ILE A 115 0.25 3.23 -8.26
CA ILE A 115 1.13 4.06 -7.42
C ILE A 115 1.85 3.23 -6.36
N GLU A 116 1.30 2.09 -5.98
CA GLU A 116 1.89 1.14 -5.05
C GLU A 116 2.22 -0.21 -5.71
N SER A 117 1.30 -0.77 -6.48
CA SER A 117 1.44 -2.10 -7.05
C SER A 117 2.52 -2.20 -8.14
N ASN A 118 3.02 -1.06 -8.66
CA ASN A 118 4.07 -1.01 -9.67
C ASN A 118 5.10 0.08 -9.35
N LYS A 119 6.22 -0.31 -8.74
CA LYS A 119 7.25 0.64 -8.29
C LYS A 119 7.91 1.40 -9.44
N ARG A 120 8.09 0.78 -10.61
CA ARG A 120 8.58 1.49 -11.80
C ARG A 120 7.61 2.61 -12.17
N TRP A 121 6.32 2.31 -12.31
CA TRP A 121 5.31 3.30 -12.65
C TRP A 121 5.26 4.41 -11.59
N SER A 122 5.29 4.04 -10.30
CA SER A 122 5.29 4.97 -9.16
C SER A 122 6.46 5.95 -9.25
N ARG A 123 7.68 5.48 -9.47
CA ARG A 123 8.86 6.35 -9.58
C ARG A 123 8.81 7.28 -10.81
N GLU A 124 8.34 6.76 -11.93
CA GLU A 124 8.09 7.57 -13.13
C GLU A 124 7.00 8.63 -12.87
N PHE A 125 5.93 8.26 -12.17
CA PHE A 125 4.88 9.18 -11.74
C PHE A 125 5.43 10.27 -10.83
N MET A 126 6.21 9.93 -9.81
CA MET A 126 6.83 10.90 -8.91
C MET A 126 7.72 11.87 -9.68
N LYS A 127 8.55 11.35 -10.61
CA LYS A 127 9.46 12.15 -11.43
C LYS A 127 8.71 13.17 -12.30
N ARG A 128 7.68 12.75 -13.04
CA ARG A 128 6.95 13.66 -13.94
C ARG A 128 6.07 14.66 -13.23
N ASN A 129 5.67 14.36 -11.97
CA ASN A 129 4.89 15.29 -11.14
C ASN A 129 5.75 16.12 -10.16
N GLY A 130 7.08 16.02 -10.24
CA GLY A 130 7.99 16.78 -9.36
C GLY A 130 7.91 16.39 -7.88
N ILE A 131 7.45 15.17 -7.58
CA ILE A 131 7.42 14.63 -6.23
C ILE A 131 8.84 14.17 -5.87
N PRO A 132 9.39 14.56 -4.70
CA PRO A 132 10.68 14.07 -4.25
C PRO A 132 10.77 12.56 -4.23
N HIS A 133 11.83 12.02 -4.78
CA HIS A 133 12.08 10.58 -4.86
C HIS A 133 13.59 10.29 -4.86
N PRO A 134 14.04 9.10 -4.43
CA PRO A 134 15.45 8.70 -4.56
C PRO A 134 15.84 8.59 -6.04
N ASN A 135 17.12 8.79 -6.34
CA ASN A 135 17.64 8.45 -7.67
C ASN A 135 17.42 6.97 -7.94
N PHE A 136 16.87 6.65 -9.11
CA PHE A 136 16.56 5.28 -9.47
C PHE A 136 16.86 4.96 -10.93
N ARG A 137 17.07 3.68 -11.18
CA ARG A 137 17.09 3.10 -12.52
C ARG A 137 16.42 1.74 -12.49
N TYR A 138 15.62 1.42 -13.50
CA TYR A 138 14.94 0.13 -13.61
C TYR A 138 15.56 -0.74 -14.70
N PHE A 139 15.39 -2.07 -14.55
CA PHE A 139 15.93 -3.10 -15.42
C PHE A 139 14.91 -4.22 -15.55
N ASP A 140 14.87 -4.83 -16.73
CA ASP A 140 14.18 -6.08 -17.06
C ASP A 140 15.18 -7.21 -17.38
N SER A 141 16.48 -6.90 -17.28
CA SER A 141 17.62 -7.78 -17.54
C SER A 141 18.55 -7.81 -16.34
N GLU A 142 18.74 -9.00 -15.77
CA GLU A 142 19.72 -9.24 -14.69
C GLU A 142 21.13 -8.77 -15.11
N LYS A 143 21.53 -9.10 -16.36
CA LYS A 143 22.84 -8.73 -16.91
C LYS A 143 23.05 -7.22 -16.92
N ASP A 144 22.04 -6.47 -17.35
CA ASP A 144 22.13 -5.00 -17.45
C ASP A 144 22.14 -4.34 -16.08
N GLY A 145 21.34 -4.87 -15.15
CA GLY A 145 21.38 -4.45 -13.75
C GLY A 145 22.74 -4.70 -13.10
N ILE A 146 23.35 -5.89 -13.33
CA ILE A 146 24.69 -6.21 -12.82
C ILE A 146 25.74 -5.28 -13.45
N ASN A 147 25.68 -5.02 -14.73
CA ASN A 147 26.61 -4.10 -15.38
C ASN A 147 26.52 -2.69 -14.79
N TYR A 148 25.30 -2.22 -14.56
CA TYR A 148 25.07 -0.93 -13.93
C TYR A 148 25.64 -0.84 -12.51
N VAL A 149 25.40 -1.83 -11.64
CA VAL A 149 25.94 -1.78 -10.27
C VAL A 149 27.46 -1.93 -10.25
N LYS A 150 28.07 -2.66 -11.17
CA LYS A 150 29.54 -2.71 -11.35
C LYS A 150 30.09 -1.32 -11.67
N GLU A 151 29.47 -0.59 -12.61
CA GLU A 151 29.87 0.77 -12.93
C GLU A 151 29.64 1.72 -11.75
N LEU A 152 28.49 1.60 -11.06
CA LEU A 152 28.16 2.42 -9.90
C LEU A 152 29.19 2.25 -8.78
N TYR A 153 29.50 1.02 -8.38
CA TYR A 153 30.44 0.74 -7.29
C TYR A 153 31.89 0.97 -7.66
N SER A 154 32.27 0.97 -8.96
CA SER A 154 33.61 1.42 -9.38
C SER A 154 33.85 2.90 -9.11
N ARG A 155 32.77 3.71 -9.13
CA ARG A 155 32.84 5.16 -8.85
C ARG A 155 32.57 5.48 -7.37
N TYR A 156 31.71 4.70 -6.72
CA TYR A 156 31.21 4.93 -5.36
C TYR A 156 31.21 3.62 -4.55
N PRO A 157 32.39 3.16 -4.06
CA PRO A 157 32.56 1.82 -3.46
C PRO A 157 31.71 1.54 -2.21
N HIS A 158 31.29 2.59 -1.50
CA HIS A 158 30.54 2.50 -0.23
C HIS A 158 29.12 3.06 -0.33
N ARG A 159 28.57 3.18 -1.54
CA ARG A 159 27.22 3.72 -1.72
C ARG A 159 26.17 2.72 -1.27
N LEU A 160 25.31 3.16 -0.36
CA LEU A 160 24.11 2.41 -0.02
C LEU A 160 23.11 2.46 -1.19
N ILE A 161 22.62 1.31 -1.61
CA ILE A 161 21.55 1.17 -2.59
C ILE A 161 20.51 0.14 -2.11
N TYR A 162 19.33 0.20 -2.71
CA TYR A 162 18.30 -0.84 -2.61
C TYR A 162 18.03 -1.43 -3.98
N VAL A 163 17.96 -2.77 -4.06
CA VAL A 163 17.42 -3.49 -5.21
C VAL A 163 15.98 -3.86 -4.89
N LYS A 164 15.02 -3.36 -5.68
CA LYS A 164 13.59 -3.47 -5.37
C LYS A 164 12.82 -4.15 -6.48
N ALA A 165 12.06 -5.19 -6.17
CA ALA A 165 11.07 -5.76 -7.07
C ALA A 165 10.02 -4.70 -7.43
N SER A 166 9.67 -4.56 -8.71
CA SER A 166 8.69 -3.56 -9.17
C SER A 166 7.26 -3.93 -8.78
N GLY A 167 6.92 -5.21 -8.83
CA GLY A 167 5.61 -5.72 -8.45
C GLY A 167 5.42 -5.88 -6.94
N LEU A 168 4.21 -6.33 -6.56
CA LEU A 168 3.87 -6.65 -5.17
C LEU A 168 4.68 -7.85 -4.67
N ALA A 169 5.38 -7.69 -3.57
CA ALA A 169 6.27 -8.69 -2.99
C ALA A 169 6.06 -8.85 -1.47
N ALA A 170 4.82 -8.65 -1.00
CA ALA A 170 4.41 -8.77 0.40
C ALA A 170 5.32 -8.01 1.39
N GLY A 171 5.76 -6.80 1.01
CA GLY A 171 6.65 -5.97 1.82
C GLY A 171 8.13 -6.40 1.85
N LYS A 172 8.49 -7.52 1.20
CA LYS A 172 9.84 -8.12 1.25
C LYS A 172 10.69 -7.83 0.01
N GLY A 173 10.15 -7.10 -0.96
CA GLY A 173 10.79 -6.86 -2.26
C GLY A 173 11.85 -5.76 -2.28
N ALA A 174 12.32 -5.24 -1.15
CA ALA A 174 13.35 -4.23 -1.04
C ALA A 174 14.60 -4.81 -0.34
N LEU A 175 15.68 -4.98 -1.08
CA LEU A 175 16.91 -5.64 -0.61
C LEU A 175 18.04 -4.61 -0.52
N ARG A 176 18.51 -4.35 0.70
CA ARG A 176 19.62 -3.45 1.02
C ARG A 176 20.93 -3.98 0.49
N SER A 177 21.77 -3.12 -0.08
CA SER A 177 23.10 -3.45 -0.58
C SER A 177 24.08 -2.33 -0.26
N GLU A 178 25.17 -2.67 0.42
CA GLU A 178 26.21 -1.75 0.89
C GLU A 178 27.51 -1.89 0.09
N ASN A 179 27.58 -2.94 -0.74
CA ASN A 179 28.72 -3.25 -1.58
C ASN A 179 28.28 -3.99 -2.84
N LEU A 180 29.21 -4.13 -3.80
CA LEU A 180 28.97 -4.75 -5.08
C LEU A 180 28.49 -6.20 -4.98
N GLU A 181 29.08 -6.99 -4.08
CA GLU A 181 28.74 -8.41 -3.92
C GLU A 181 27.29 -8.58 -3.47
N GLN A 182 26.86 -7.80 -2.48
CA GLN A 182 25.47 -7.78 -2.02
C GLN A 182 24.52 -7.34 -3.13
N ALA A 183 24.88 -6.30 -3.91
CA ALA A 183 24.07 -5.81 -5.01
C ALA A 183 23.85 -6.87 -6.09
N ILE A 184 24.92 -7.56 -6.51
CA ILE A 184 24.84 -8.65 -7.51
C ILE A 184 23.97 -9.79 -6.99
N ARG A 185 24.18 -10.23 -5.74
CA ARG A 185 23.37 -11.28 -5.11
C ARG A 185 21.90 -10.89 -5.05
N ASN A 186 21.60 -9.65 -4.64
CA ASN A 186 20.23 -9.14 -4.53
C ASN A 186 19.53 -8.99 -5.88
N ILE A 187 20.26 -8.63 -6.95
CA ILE A 187 19.72 -8.66 -8.32
C ILE A 187 19.35 -10.09 -8.71
N GLY A 188 20.22 -11.08 -8.45
CA GLY A 188 19.91 -12.48 -8.73
C GLY A 188 18.68 -13.02 -8.00
N ARG A 189 18.40 -12.50 -6.80
CA ARG A 189 17.22 -12.87 -6.01
C ARG A 189 15.90 -12.30 -6.55
N MET A 190 15.91 -11.32 -7.42
CA MET A 190 14.67 -10.72 -7.97
C MET A 190 13.79 -11.76 -8.65
N ARG A 191 14.36 -12.74 -9.35
CA ARG A 191 13.61 -13.84 -9.99
C ARG A 191 12.95 -14.82 -9.01
N GLU A 192 13.29 -14.75 -7.72
CA GLU A 192 12.72 -15.61 -6.68
C GLU A 192 11.36 -15.08 -6.15
N PHE A 193 11.03 -13.82 -6.46
CA PHE A 193 9.75 -13.25 -6.04
C PHE A 193 8.59 -13.84 -6.84
N PRO A 194 7.47 -14.18 -6.16
CA PRO A 194 6.34 -14.82 -6.81
C PRO A 194 5.68 -13.91 -7.85
N ASP A 195 4.91 -14.55 -8.74
CA ASP A 195 4.06 -13.88 -9.73
C ASP A 195 4.81 -12.91 -10.66
N GLY A 196 6.12 -13.12 -10.87
CA GLY A 196 6.95 -12.24 -11.70
C GLY A 196 7.17 -10.85 -11.12
N ALA A 197 6.95 -10.66 -9.82
CA ALA A 197 7.07 -9.36 -9.16
C ALA A 197 8.45 -8.71 -9.34
N GLY A 198 9.50 -9.52 -9.51
CA GLY A 198 10.87 -9.09 -9.74
C GLY A 198 11.35 -9.13 -11.20
N ASP A 199 10.49 -9.47 -12.17
CA ASP A 199 10.84 -9.49 -13.61
C ASP A 199 11.33 -8.11 -14.08
N VAL A 200 10.72 -7.07 -13.53
CA VAL A 200 11.25 -5.71 -13.56
C VAL A 200 11.67 -5.33 -12.16
N PHE A 201 12.89 -4.84 -12.01
CA PHE A 201 13.41 -4.38 -10.73
C PHE A 201 14.06 -3.00 -10.84
N LEU A 202 14.16 -2.32 -9.71
CA LEU A 202 14.79 -1.01 -9.58
C LEU A 202 16.06 -1.13 -8.77
N VAL A 203 17.06 -0.36 -9.16
CA VAL A 203 18.22 -0.02 -8.32
C VAL A 203 18.03 1.41 -7.88
N GLU A 204 17.84 1.62 -6.59
CA GLU A 204 17.57 2.93 -5.99
C GLU A 204 18.68 3.35 -5.04
N GLU A 205 18.93 4.65 -4.97
CA GLU A 205 19.77 5.24 -3.95
C GLU A 205 19.22 4.96 -2.55
N GLY A 206 20.08 4.51 -1.64
CA GLY A 206 19.74 4.38 -0.23
C GLY A 206 19.76 5.75 0.44
N LEU A 207 18.61 6.17 0.93
CA LEU A 207 18.49 7.36 1.74
C LEU A 207 18.82 7.02 3.20
N ILE A 208 19.46 7.96 3.90
CA ILE A 208 19.78 7.85 5.31
C ILE A 208 18.97 8.92 6.05
N GLY A 209 18.24 8.53 7.07
CA GLY A 209 17.37 9.42 7.84
C GLY A 209 16.38 8.66 8.68
N GLU A 210 15.53 9.38 9.40
CA GLU A 210 14.43 8.78 10.15
C GLU A 210 13.28 8.43 9.20
N GLU A 211 12.87 7.16 9.20
CA GLU A 211 11.75 6.67 8.41
C GLU A 211 10.44 6.91 9.16
N PHE A 212 9.41 7.32 8.46
CA PHE A 212 8.06 7.47 8.99
C PHE A 212 7.03 7.16 7.91
N SER A 213 5.81 6.88 8.34
CA SER A 213 4.65 6.75 7.45
C SER A 213 3.70 7.91 7.62
N TYR A 214 3.18 8.43 6.51
CA TYR A 214 2.25 9.54 6.48
C TYR A 214 1.04 9.16 5.62
N TYR A 215 -0.17 9.44 6.11
CA TYR A 215 -1.39 8.89 5.52
C TYR A 215 -2.40 9.98 5.18
N ALA A 216 -3.08 9.79 4.05
CA ALA A 216 -4.25 10.59 3.69
C ALA A 216 -5.39 9.70 3.19
N ILE A 217 -6.62 9.98 3.62
CA ILE A 217 -7.82 9.42 3.00
C ILE A 217 -8.33 10.39 1.95
N SER A 218 -8.63 9.89 0.75
CA SER A 218 -9.08 10.67 -0.39
C SER A 218 -10.38 10.11 -0.97
N ASP A 219 -11.23 10.99 -1.46
CA ASP A 219 -12.42 10.69 -2.26
C ASP A 219 -12.18 10.86 -3.77
N GLY A 220 -10.93 11.05 -4.18
CA GLY A 220 -10.52 11.31 -5.55
C GLY A 220 -10.45 12.80 -5.93
N ALA A 221 -11.05 13.69 -5.12
CA ALA A 221 -11.07 15.14 -5.34
C ALA A 221 -10.52 15.92 -4.14
N THR A 222 -10.89 15.49 -2.93
CA THR A 222 -10.43 16.06 -1.66
C THR A 222 -9.75 14.99 -0.80
N TYR A 223 -9.02 15.42 0.22
CA TYR A 223 -8.37 14.50 1.14
C TYR A 223 -8.35 15.03 2.57
N ARG A 224 -8.13 14.11 3.53
CA ARG A 224 -7.86 14.42 4.94
C ARG A 224 -6.66 13.62 5.40
N ILE A 225 -5.77 14.26 6.16
CA ILE A 225 -4.55 13.66 6.68
C ILE A 225 -4.86 12.96 8.01
N PHE A 226 -4.29 11.77 8.20
CA PHE A 226 -4.25 11.07 9.47
C PHE A 226 -2.99 11.42 10.27
N LYS A 227 -2.93 10.94 11.50
CA LYS A 227 -1.70 10.98 12.28
C LYS A 227 -0.63 10.12 11.61
N SER A 228 0.59 10.63 11.55
CA SER A 228 1.75 9.87 11.09
C SER A 228 2.09 8.72 12.03
N ALA A 229 2.87 7.76 11.55
CA ALA A 229 3.40 6.68 12.35
C ALA A 229 4.88 6.46 12.03
N GLN A 230 5.61 5.92 13.00
CA GLN A 230 6.97 5.47 12.83
C GLN A 230 7.05 4.04 13.31
N ASP A 231 7.52 3.13 12.47
CA ASP A 231 7.64 1.73 12.81
C ASP A 231 9.10 1.26 12.84
N SER A 232 9.35 0.25 13.68
CA SER A 232 10.63 -0.44 13.72
C SER A 232 10.65 -1.52 12.68
N LYS A 233 11.40 -1.31 11.59
CA LYS A 233 11.41 -2.20 10.42
C LYS A 233 12.35 -3.39 10.54
N THR A 234 13.40 -3.29 11.32
CA THR A 234 14.45 -4.29 11.38
C THR A 234 14.25 -5.31 12.50
N VAL A 235 14.83 -6.49 12.33
CA VAL A 235 14.76 -7.59 13.32
C VAL A 235 15.44 -7.21 14.63
N PHE A 236 16.52 -6.44 14.57
CA PHE A 236 17.31 -6.04 15.73
C PHE A 236 17.20 -4.54 16.00
N ASN A 237 17.63 -4.13 17.19
CA ASN A 237 17.72 -2.73 17.58
C ASN A 237 18.73 -1.97 16.70
N PHE A 238 18.61 -0.64 16.67
CA PHE A 238 19.52 0.26 15.96
C PHE A 238 19.52 0.07 14.42
N ASP A 239 18.37 -0.31 13.88
CA ASP A 239 18.16 -0.56 12.43
C ASP A 239 19.10 -1.63 11.86
N GLU A 240 19.43 -2.63 12.68
CA GLU A 240 20.26 -3.76 12.28
C GLU A 240 19.43 -4.98 11.84
N GLY A 241 20.01 -5.78 10.94
CA GLY A 241 19.42 -7.02 10.44
C GLY A 241 18.48 -6.84 9.25
N ASP A 242 17.73 -7.90 8.95
CA ASP A 242 16.80 -7.92 7.82
C ASP A 242 15.58 -7.05 8.08
N GLN A 243 15.04 -6.47 7.03
CA GLN A 243 13.78 -5.74 7.09
C GLN A 243 12.59 -6.70 7.24
N THR A 244 11.63 -6.29 8.07
CA THR A 244 10.39 -7.03 8.36
C THR A 244 9.17 -6.23 7.91
N GLY A 245 7.99 -6.75 8.12
CA GLY A 245 6.72 -6.02 7.97
C GLY A 245 6.43 -5.01 9.08
N GLY A 246 7.34 -4.87 10.07
CA GLY A 246 7.22 -4.02 11.26
C GLY A 246 7.23 -4.84 12.54
N MET A 247 8.06 -4.44 13.51
CA MET A 247 8.22 -5.06 14.83
C MET A 247 7.46 -4.30 15.93
N GLY A 248 6.93 -3.14 15.61
CA GLY A 248 6.14 -2.27 16.46
C GLY A 248 6.07 -0.87 15.85
N SER A 249 5.14 -0.04 16.34
CA SER A 249 5.00 1.31 15.82
C SER A 249 4.57 2.31 16.89
N VAL A 250 4.92 3.58 16.67
CA VAL A 250 4.54 4.74 17.49
C VAL A 250 3.77 5.74 16.62
N SER A 251 2.65 6.25 17.12
CA SER A 251 1.86 7.30 16.45
C SER A 251 1.44 8.36 17.47
N PRO A 252 1.60 9.66 17.16
CA PRO A 252 2.21 10.22 15.97
C PRO A 252 3.74 10.07 15.96
N ALA A 253 4.34 10.06 14.76
CA ALA A 253 5.79 10.15 14.61
C ALA A 253 6.24 11.58 14.92
N MET A 254 7.09 11.74 15.91
CA MET A 254 7.55 13.07 16.37
C MET A 254 8.34 13.83 15.29
N VAL A 255 9.08 13.10 14.45
CA VAL A 255 9.89 13.65 13.35
C VAL A 255 9.04 14.41 12.31
N THR A 256 7.77 14.09 12.16
CA THR A 256 6.91 14.73 11.16
C THR A 256 6.40 16.10 11.56
N SER A 257 6.37 16.42 12.86
CA SER A 257 5.78 17.67 13.35
C SER A 257 6.38 18.94 12.72
N PRO A 258 7.72 19.10 12.63
CA PRO A 258 8.32 20.33 12.06
C PRO A 258 8.19 20.42 10.51
N ILE A 259 7.89 19.32 9.82
CA ILE A 259 7.88 19.25 8.35
C ILE A 259 6.51 18.88 7.76
N ALA A 260 5.45 18.86 8.60
CA ALA A 260 4.11 18.43 8.19
C ALA A 260 3.55 19.19 6.99
N GLU A 261 3.71 20.52 6.94
CA GLU A 261 3.26 21.35 5.81
C GLU A 261 4.04 21.03 4.53
N GLU A 262 5.32 20.71 4.65
CA GLU A 262 6.16 20.33 3.52
C GLU A 262 5.76 18.97 2.97
N ILE A 263 5.52 17.97 3.85
CA ILE A 263 5.01 16.65 3.47
C ILE A 263 3.67 16.81 2.75
N ASP A 264 2.73 17.55 3.32
CA ASP A 264 1.42 17.75 2.70
C ASP A 264 1.53 18.39 1.33
N SER A 265 2.21 19.55 1.23
CA SER A 265 2.26 20.32 0.00
C SER A 265 3.07 19.64 -1.11
N LYS A 266 4.22 19.06 -0.79
CA LYS A 266 5.14 18.48 -1.78
C LYS A 266 4.83 17.04 -2.14
N LEU A 267 4.22 16.28 -1.23
CA LEU A 267 4.00 14.85 -1.41
C LEU A 267 2.51 14.55 -1.59
N ILE A 268 1.69 14.67 -0.55
CA ILE A 268 0.29 14.25 -0.58
C ILE A 268 -0.53 15.01 -1.62
N LYS A 269 -0.55 16.34 -1.50
CA LYS A 269 -1.31 17.23 -2.40
C LYS A 269 -0.87 17.04 -3.85
N THR A 270 0.44 16.97 -4.07
CA THR A 270 1.01 16.81 -5.42
C THR A 270 0.67 15.43 -5.99
N ALA A 271 0.72 14.36 -5.18
CA ALA A 271 0.34 13.03 -5.61
C ALA A 271 -1.14 12.93 -5.99
N ILE A 272 -2.04 13.41 -5.10
CA ILE A 272 -3.49 13.35 -5.36
C ILE A 272 -3.88 14.20 -6.58
N LYS A 273 -3.30 15.40 -6.70
CA LYS A 273 -3.51 16.25 -7.86
C LYS A 273 -2.99 15.59 -9.14
N GLY A 274 -1.73 15.13 -9.13
CA GLY A 274 -1.09 14.54 -10.30
C GLY A 274 -1.82 13.29 -10.82
N ILE A 275 -2.26 12.41 -9.92
CA ILE A 275 -3.00 11.21 -10.33
C ILE A 275 -4.40 11.55 -10.88
N GLY A 276 -5.05 12.60 -10.33
CA GLY A 276 -6.31 13.12 -10.87
C GLY A 276 -6.14 13.75 -12.26
N GLU A 277 -5.05 14.48 -12.51
CA GLU A 277 -4.72 15.05 -13.83
C GLU A 277 -4.45 13.97 -14.87
N GLU A 278 -3.96 12.80 -14.46
CA GLU A 278 -3.83 11.60 -15.31
C GLU A 278 -5.17 10.86 -15.52
N LYS A 279 -6.29 11.43 -15.05
CA LYS A 279 -7.64 10.84 -15.11
C LYS A 279 -7.78 9.52 -14.34
N LEU A 280 -7.02 9.39 -13.27
CA LEU A 280 -6.99 8.23 -12.38
C LEU A 280 -7.30 8.68 -10.93
N PRO A 281 -8.48 9.26 -10.63
CA PRO A 281 -8.76 9.81 -9.30
C PRO A 281 -8.55 8.72 -8.22
N TYR A 282 -7.75 9.06 -7.21
CA TYR A 282 -7.40 8.13 -6.15
C TYR A 282 -8.43 8.19 -5.02
N THR A 283 -9.35 7.26 -5.00
CA THR A 283 -10.27 7.05 -3.88
C THR A 283 -9.68 5.98 -2.97
N GLY A 284 -9.44 6.29 -1.70
CA GLY A 284 -8.82 5.33 -0.80
C GLY A 284 -7.86 5.97 0.20
N ILE A 285 -7.05 5.14 0.84
CA ILE A 285 -5.99 5.59 1.74
C ILE A 285 -4.66 5.58 0.98
N LEU A 286 -4.13 6.78 0.72
CA LEU A 286 -2.78 6.97 0.19
C LEU A 286 -1.82 7.09 1.35
N TYR A 287 -0.72 6.34 1.32
CA TYR A 287 0.36 6.44 2.29
C TYR A 287 1.73 6.63 1.62
N LEU A 288 2.64 7.22 2.36
CA LEU A 288 4.01 7.52 1.96
C LEU A 288 4.98 6.85 2.90
#